data_762ad7a12ec023ce0e8dc7fc65b67bd0
#
_entry.id   762ad7a12ec023ce0e8dc7fc65b67bd0
#
_cell.length_a   1.000
_cell.length_b   1.000
_cell.length_c   1.000
_cell.angle_alpha   90.00
_cell.angle_beta   90.00
_cell.angle_gamma   90.00
#
_symmetry.space_group_name_H-M   'P 1'
#
loop_
_entity.id
_entity.type
_entity.pdbx_description
1 polymer ?
#
loop_
_entity_poly.entity_id
_entity_poly.type
_entity_poly.pdbx_seq_one_letter_code
_entity_poly.pdbx_strand_id
1 'polypeptide(L)'
;MTAVQSPSLLRRAAVLLLLTVGLVVGAALPSWASLTDAVALPQMAVATPLVEAPGPLTARATCSGNTATVTVSWNASAAPRVSGYRVRLWLNNSYQDGATVTGTSWTGTTQSGYVTTYVMTFTVWTLTPYGWTAESAHTAQVYCT
;
A
#
# COMPACT_ATOMS: atom_id res chain seq x y z
N MET A 1 -21.60 8.50 -88.66
CA MET A 1 -22.48 8.18 -87.54
C MET A 1 -22.07 9.09 -86.40
N THR A 2 -22.70 10.23 -86.26
CA THR A 2 -22.46 11.23 -85.25
C THR A 2 -23.37 10.91 -84.04
N ALA A 3 -22.80 10.49 -82.92
CA ALA A 3 -23.53 10.23 -81.71
C ALA A 3 -23.99 11.54 -81.11
N VAL A 4 -25.28 11.80 -81.13
CA VAL A 4 -25.92 12.93 -80.43
C VAL A 4 -25.82 12.64 -78.93
N GLN A 5 -24.85 13.24 -78.27
CA GLN A 5 -24.80 13.21 -76.82
C GLN A 5 -25.97 14.07 -76.26
N SER A 6 -26.87 13.40 -75.57
CA SER A 6 -28.02 14.03 -74.95
C SER A 6 -27.54 15.03 -73.84
N PRO A 7 -28.01 16.29 -73.92
CA PRO A 7 -27.56 17.34 -72.95
C PRO A 7 -27.92 17.01 -71.52
N SER A 8 -28.77 16.05 -71.28
CA SER A 8 -29.11 15.55 -69.94
C SER A 8 -28.01 14.74 -69.25
N LEU A 9 -27.17 14.04 -70.03
CA LEU A 9 -26.05 13.23 -69.49
C LEU A 9 -24.90 14.12 -69.02
N LEU A 10 -24.58 15.17 -69.78
CA LEU A 10 -23.57 16.15 -69.39
C LEU A 10 -23.95 16.91 -68.11
N ARG A 11 -25.22 17.29 -67.94
CA ARG A 11 -25.72 17.94 -66.74
C ARG A 11 -25.65 17.01 -65.53
N ARG A 12 -26.00 15.74 -65.67
CA ARG A 12 -25.91 14.74 -64.57
C ARG A 12 -24.47 14.47 -64.18
N ALA A 13 -23.55 14.36 -65.12
CA ALA A 13 -22.13 14.17 -64.86
C ALA A 13 -21.54 15.41 -64.12
N ALA A 14 -21.89 16.61 -64.53
CA ALA A 14 -21.43 17.84 -63.90
C ALA A 14 -21.93 17.97 -62.43
N VAL A 15 -23.20 17.63 -62.19
CA VAL A 15 -23.78 17.65 -60.83
C VAL A 15 -23.11 16.60 -59.91
N LEU A 16 -22.88 15.40 -60.40
CA LEU A 16 -22.19 14.38 -59.65
C LEU A 16 -20.74 14.75 -59.32
N LEU A 17 -20.05 15.39 -60.27
CA LEU A 17 -18.66 15.82 -60.09
C LEU A 17 -18.57 16.96 -59.03
N LEU A 18 -19.52 17.90 -59.06
CA LEU A 18 -19.62 18.98 -58.05
C LEU A 18 -19.94 18.43 -56.67
N LEU A 19 -20.84 17.44 -56.56
CA LEU A 19 -21.17 16.80 -55.29
C LEU A 19 -19.98 16.03 -54.71
N THR A 20 -19.22 15.29 -55.52
CA THR A 20 -18.05 14.56 -55.05
C THR A 20 -16.94 15.53 -54.62
N VAL A 21 -16.68 16.58 -55.35
CA VAL A 21 -15.69 17.60 -54.98
C VAL A 21 -16.10 18.30 -53.68
N GLY A 22 -17.39 18.66 -53.50
CA GLY A 22 -17.91 19.26 -52.29
C GLY A 22 -17.73 18.35 -51.04
N LEU A 23 -17.93 17.04 -51.22
CA LEU A 23 -17.79 16.07 -50.15
C LEU A 23 -16.33 15.87 -49.75
N VAL A 24 -15.41 15.85 -50.70
CA VAL A 24 -13.98 15.72 -50.43
C VAL A 24 -13.40 16.96 -49.78
N VAL A 25 -13.80 18.15 -50.21
CA VAL A 25 -13.36 19.43 -49.62
C VAL A 25 -13.94 19.59 -48.21
N GLY A 26 -15.19 19.17 -47.97
CA GLY A 26 -15.82 19.22 -46.65
C GLY A 26 -15.19 18.30 -45.65
N ALA A 27 -14.65 17.11 -46.10
CA ALA A 27 -13.94 16.18 -45.24
C ALA A 27 -12.49 16.60 -44.93
N ALA A 28 -11.93 17.52 -45.72
CA ALA A 28 -10.55 17.99 -45.56
C ALA A 28 -10.44 19.25 -44.68
N LEU A 29 -11.56 19.76 -44.14
CA LEU A 29 -11.46 20.81 -43.14
C LEU A 29 -10.83 20.24 -41.88
N PRO A 30 -9.66 20.73 -41.45
CA PRO A 30 -9.11 20.30 -40.15
C PRO A 30 -10.17 20.62 -39.11
N SER A 31 -10.64 19.60 -38.41
CA SER A 31 -11.46 19.81 -37.23
C SER A 31 -10.59 20.50 -36.20
N TRP A 32 -10.71 21.81 -36.12
CA TRP A 32 -10.10 22.61 -35.05
C TRP A 32 -10.87 22.38 -33.73
N ALA A 33 -11.16 21.15 -33.43
CA ALA A 33 -11.46 20.76 -32.07
C ALA A 33 -10.13 20.77 -31.31
N SER A 34 -9.64 21.96 -31.02
CA SER A 34 -8.60 22.12 -30.01
C SER A 34 -9.26 21.75 -28.70
N LEU A 35 -9.07 20.51 -28.28
CA LEU A 35 -9.24 20.10 -26.90
C LEU A 35 -8.16 20.79 -26.04
N THR A 36 -8.19 22.13 -26.02
CA THR A 36 -7.32 22.96 -25.19
C THR A 36 -7.89 23.17 -23.79
N ASP A 37 -9.04 22.57 -23.47
CA ASP A 37 -9.43 22.39 -22.08
C ASP A 37 -8.71 21.17 -21.50
N ALA A 38 -7.39 21.26 -21.42
CA ALA A 38 -6.67 20.53 -20.40
C ALA A 38 -7.08 21.17 -19.07
N VAL A 39 -8.22 20.74 -18.53
CA VAL A 39 -8.50 20.92 -17.11
C VAL A 39 -7.32 20.27 -16.40
N ALA A 40 -6.39 21.09 -15.92
CA ALA A 40 -5.34 20.63 -15.04
C ALA A 40 -6.06 20.07 -13.81
N LEU A 41 -6.28 18.77 -13.81
CA LEU A 41 -6.74 18.08 -12.62
C LEU A 41 -5.73 18.44 -11.53
N PRO A 42 -6.18 19.01 -10.38
CA PRO A 42 -5.27 19.26 -9.30
C PRO A 42 -4.53 17.95 -9.03
N GLN A 43 -3.20 17.97 -9.06
CA GLN A 43 -2.41 16.80 -8.70
C GLN A 43 -2.79 16.47 -7.27
N MET A 44 -3.69 15.51 -7.11
CA MET A 44 -3.92 14.92 -5.82
C MET A 44 -2.66 14.13 -5.50
N ALA A 45 -1.81 14.68 -4.64
CA ALA A 45 -0.73 13.92 -4.04
C ALA A 45 -1.38 12.84 -3.17
N VAL A 46 -1.51 11.64 -3.71
CA VAL A 46 -1.91 10.47 -2.93
C VAL A 46 -0.71 10.09 -2.08
N ALA A 47 -0.62 10.68 -0.89
CA ALA A 47 0.32 10.22 0.11
C ALA A 47 -0.18 8.87 0.64
N THR A 48 0.50 7.80 0.30
CA THR A 48 0.27 6.50 0.95
C THR A 48 0.82 6.60 2.38
N PRO A 49 -0.01 6.54 3.43
CA PRO A 49 0.49 6.57 4.79
C PRO A 49 1.38 5.35 5.01
N LEU A 50 2.61 5.56 5.46
CA LEU A 50 3.50 4.50 5.88
C LEU A 50 3.01 3.93 7.21
N VAL A 51 3.05 2.62 7.35
CA VAL A 51 2.87 1.98 8.65
C VAL A 51 4.20 2.08 9.38
N GLU A 52 4.20 2.75 10.52
CA GLU A 52 5.37 2.87 11.36
C GLU A 52 5.42 1.74 12.38
N ALA A 53 6.63 1.26 12.65
CA ALA A 53 6.88 0.33 13.73
C ALA A 53 6.56 0.96 15.09
N PRO A 54 6.26 0.16 16.13
CA PRO A 54 6.15 0.68 17.49
C PRO A 54 7.46 1.31 17.91
N GLY A 55 7.38 2.31 18.80
CA GLY A 55 8.55 3.00 19.35
C GLY A 55 9.46 2.09 20.18
N PRO A 56 10.44 2.64 20.90
CA PRO A 56 11.42 1.83 21.62
C PRO A 56 10.77 0.76 22.48
N LEU A 57 11.28 -0.48 22.36
CA LEU A 57 10.82 -1.61 23.12
C LEU A 57 11.68 -1.79 24.38
N THR A 58 11.03 -2.15 25.49
CA THR A 58 11.70 -2.63 26.69
C THR A 58 11.13 -3.98 27.09
N ALA A 59 11.98 -4.92 27.48
CA ALA A 59 11.56 -6.21 28.00
C ALA A 59 12.28 -6.48 29.32
N ARG A 60 11.54 -7.01 30.30
CA ARG A 60 12.05 -7.37 31.63
C ARG A 60 11.50 -8.72 32.04
N ALA A 61 12.30 -9.51 32.76
CA ALA A 61 11.84 -10.76 33.33
C ALA A 61 12.09 -10.75 34.85
N THR A 62 11.07 -11.13 35.59
CA THR A 62 11.18 -11.40 37.03
C THR A 62 11.09 -12.90 37.24
N CYS A 63 12.11 -13.51 37.85
CA CYS A 63 12.17 -14.93 38.06
C CYS A 63 11.88 -15.30 39.52
N SER A 64 11.01 -16.31 39.70
CA SER A 64 10.66 -16.84 41.00
C SER A 64 10.61 -18.37 40.89
N GLY A 65 11.58 -19.05 41.51
CA GLY A 65 11.72 -20.50 41.37
C GLY A 65 11.93 -20.92 39.91
N ASN A 66 11.08 -21.81 39.42
CA ASN A 66 11.15 -22.30 38.03
C ASN A 66 10.33 -21.48 37.04
N THR A 67 9.76 -20.36 37.45
CA THR A 67 8.91 -19.53 36.62
C THR A 67 9.53 -18.16 36.40
N ALA A 68 9.52 -17.68 35.16
CA ALA A 68 9.84 -16.31 34.77
C ALA A 68 8.58 -15.62 34.27
N THR A 69 8.30 -14.45 34.81
CA THR A 69 7.27 -13.53 34.28
C THR A 69 7.97 -12.48 33.43
N VAL A 70 7.64 -12.44 32.17
CA VAL A 70 8.24 -11.51 31.21
C VAL A 70 7.21 -10.45 30.86
N THR A 71 7.61 -9.17 30.96
CA THR A 71 6.82 -8.02 30.55
C THR A 71 7.56 -7.29 29.42
N VAL A 72 6.87 -7.10 28.31
CA VAL A 72 7.33 -6.30 27.16
C VAL A 72 6.45 -5.08 27.06
N SER A 73 7.06 -3.90 26.92
CA SER A 73 6.34 -2.63 26.74
C SER A 73 7.00 -1.80 25.65
N TRP A 74 6.19 -0.98 24.98
CA TRP A 74 6.60 -0.14 23.86
C TRP A 74 5.79 1.14 23.78
N ASN A 75 6.29 2.11 23.02
CA ASN A 75 5.50 3.28 22.67
C ASN A 75 4.59 2.96 21.48
N ALA A 76 3.38 3.49 21.50
CA ALA A 76 2.44 3.29 20.40
C ALA A 76 3.04 3.74 19.06
N SER A 77 2.74 2.99 17.99
CA SER A 77 3.04 3.42 16.63
C SER A 77 2.28 4.70 16.30
N ALA A 78 2.90 5.63 15.58
CA ALA A 78 2.25 6.83 15.04
C ALA A 78 1.44 6.53 13.77
N ALA A 79 1.44 5.30 13.27
CA ALA A 79 0.67 4.91 12.09
C ALA A 79 -0.82 5.17 12.29
N PRO A 80 -1.54 5.68 11.27
CA PRO A 80 -2.99 5.83 11.35
C PRO A 80 -3.68 4.46 11.40
N ARG A 81 -4.77 4.38 12.15
CA ARG A 81 -5.64 3.20 12.23
C ARG A 81 -4.93 1.92 12.68
N VAL A 82 -4.11 2.01 13.71
CA VAL A 82 -3.56 0.82 14.38
C VAL A 82 -4.70 0.01 14.97
N SER A 83 -4.81 -1.27 14.62
CA SER A 83 -5.80 -2.21 15.15
C SER A 83 -5.28 -3.02 16.33
N GLY A 84 -3.97 -3.05 16.54
CA GLY A 84 -3.32 -3.79 17.61
C GLY A 84 -1.85 -4.03 17.32
N TYR A 85 -1.26 -4.87 18.15
CA TYR A 85 0.15 -5.23 18.08
C TYR A 85 0.30 -6.73 18.19
N ARG A 86 1.28 -7.30 17.48
CA ARG A 86 1.69 -8.69 17.63
C ARG A 86 3.08 -8.75 18.23
N VAL A 87 3.17 -9.21 19.47
CA VAL A 87 4.43 -9.47 20.16
C VAL A 87 4.99 -10.79 19.69
N ARG A 88 6.25 -10.85 19.34
CA ARG A 88 6.94 -12.06 18.85
C ARG A 88 8.13 -12.37 19.74
N LEU A 89 8.19 -13.61 20.20
CA LEU A 89 9.31 -14.14 20.99
C LEU A 89 10.37 -14.76 20.06
N TRP A 90 11.61 -14.46 20.32
CA TRP A 90 12.76 -15.01 19.64
C TRP A 90 13.71 -15.65 20.65
N LEU A 91 14.14 -16.88 20.40
CA LEU A 91 15.17 -17.57 21.16
C LEU A 91 16.36 -17.88 20.24
N ASN A 92 17.54 -17.37 20.57
CA ASN A 92 18.75 -17.51 19.73
C ASN A 92 18.49 -17.11 18.26
N ASN A 93 17.80 -15.99 18.04
CA ASN A 93 17.39 -15.50 16.72
C ASN A 93 16.38 -16.39 15.95
N SER A 94 15.81 -17.42 16.58
CA SER A 94 14.77 -18.25 16.00
C SER A 94 13.41 -17.83 16.55
N TYR A 95 12.46 -17.53 15.65
CA TYR A 95 11.08 -17.23 16.03
C TYR A 95 10.43 -18.44 16.69
N GLN A 96 9.77 -18.22 17.81
CA GLN A 96 9.10 -19.27 18.59
C GLN A 96 7.59 -19.12 18.57
N ASP A 97 7.08 -18.02 19.10
CA ASP A 97 5.65 -17.79 19.27
C ASP A 97 5.32 -16.29 19.30
N GLY A 98 4.04 -15.95 19.24
CA GLY A 98 3.57 -14.58 19.28
C GLY A 98 2.17 -14.44 19.82
N ALA A 99 1.93 -13.34 20.52
CA ALA A 99 0.64 -12.94 21.05
C ALA A 99 0.15 -11.65 20.40
N THR A 100 -1.15 -11.54 20.17
CA THR A 100 -1.77 -10.31 19.69
C THR A 100 -2.45 -9.59 20.83
N VAL A 101 -2.20 -8.28 20.97
CA VAL A 101 -2.74 -7.41 22.00
C VAL A 101 -3.19 -6.08 21.41
N THR A 102 -4.08 -5.37 22.08
CA THR A 102 -4.52 -4.04 21.66
C THR A 102 -3.81 -2.90 22.40
N GLY A 103 -3.23 -3.21 23.56
CA GLY A 103 -2.47 -2.24 24.38
C GLY A 103 -1.01 -2.16 23.93
N THR A 104 -0.23 -1.36 24.66
CA THR A 104 1.21 -1.13 24.43
C THR A 104 2.10 -1.91 25.41
N SER A 105 1.56 -2.94 26.02
CA SER A 105 2.29 -3.88 26.86
C SER A 105 1.72 -5.29 26.74
N TRP A 106 2.58 -6.25 26.99
CA TRP A 106 2.24 -7.65 27.06
C TRP A 106 2.99 -8.30 28.23
N THR A 107 2.34 -9.20 28.93
CA THR A 107 2.98 -10.00 30.01
C THR A 107 2.65 -11.47 29.76
N GLY A 108 3.68 -12.30 29.86
CA GLY A 108 3.57 -13.73 29.74
C GLY A 108 4.48 -14.45 30.74
N THR A 109 4.24 -15.74 30.92
CA THR A 109 5.06 -16.59 31.80
C THR A 109 5.75 -17.68 31.01
N THR A 110 6.95 -18.03 31.42
CA THR A 110 7.74 -19.13 30.87
C THR A 110 8.56 -19.81 31.97
N GLN A 111 9.26 -20.88 31.66
CA GLN A 111 10.21 -21.44 32.60
C GLN A 111 11.45 -20.55 32.73
N SER A 112 11.94 -20.33 33.94
CA SER A 112 13.12 -19.49 34.18
C SER A 112 14.37 -19.98 33.45
N GLY A 113 14.49 -21.30 33.24
CA GLY A 113 15.55 -21.91 32.44
C GLY A 113 15.64 -21.37 31.00
N TYR A 114 14.53 -21.00 30.37
CA TYR A 114 14.59 -20.41 29.02
C TYR A 114 15.28 -19.04 29.02
N VAL A 115 14.99 -18.21 30.03
CA VAL A 115 15.59 -16.86 30.16
C VAL A 115 17.10 -16.95 30.47
N THR A 116 17.54 -17.98 31.18
CA THR A 116 18.96 -18.16 31.57
C THR A 116 19.77 -18.90 30.52
N THR A 117 19.16 -19.77 29.72
CA THR A 117 19.88 -20.65 28.77
C THR A 117 19.92 -20.04 27.36
N TYR A 118 18.87 -19.32 26.93
CA TYR A 118 18.75 -18.80 25.57
C TYR A 118 18.90 -17.30 25.54
N VAL A 119 19.37 -16.77 24.39
CA VAL A 119 19.27 -15.34 24.08
C VAL A 119 17.82 -15.04 23.74
N MET A 120 17.07 -14.56 24.73
CA MET A 120 15.65 -14.22 24.60
C MET A 120 15.50 -12.75 24.21
N THR A 121 14.86 -12.49 23.08
CA THR A 121 14.54 -11.14 22.60
C THR A 121 13.09 -11.08 22.09
N PHE A 122 12.58 -9.89 21.93
CA PHE A 122 11.23 -9.66 21.43
C PHE A 122 11.22 -8.64 20.30
N THR A 123 10.31 -8.81 19.36
CA THR A 123 9.89 -7.78 18.39
C THR A 123 8.40 -7.58 18.51
N VAL A 124 7.93 -6.41 18.06
CA VAL A 124 6.51 -6.07 18.05
C VAL A 124 6.13 -5.55 16.68
N TRP A 125 5.08 -6.09 16.12
CA TRP A 125 4.50 -5.63 14.87
C TRP A 125 3.32 -4.71 15.15
N THR A 126 3.28 -3.57 14.47
CA THR A 126 2.07 -2.78 14.32
C THR A 126 1.15 -3.49 13.35
N LEU A 127 -0.12 -3.65 13.72
CA LEU A 127 -1.16 -4.25 12.88
C LEU A 127 -2.16 -3.18 12.46
N THR A 128 -2.59 -3.23 11.20
CA THR A 128 -3.64 -2.36 10.67
C THR A 128 -4.78 -3.22 10.11
N PRO A 129 -6.02 -2.70 10.04
CA PRO A 129 -7.16 -3.44 9.49
C PRO A 129 -7.02 -3.78 8.01
N TYR A 130 -6.06 -3.16 7.32
CA TYR A 130 -5.78 -3.41 5.91
C TYR A 130 -4.71 -4.50 5.66
N GLY A 131 -4.21 -5.14 6.73
CA GLY A 131 -3.16 -6.17 6.65
C GLY A 131 -1.75 -5.61 6.49
N TRP A 132 -1.56 -4.29 6.48
CA TRP A 132 -0.23 -3.69 6.49
C TRP A 132 0.37 -3.76 7.88
N THR A 133 1.66 -4.08 7.95
CA THR A 133 2.38 -4.26 9.21
C THR A 133 3.75 -3.60 9.15
N ALA A 134 4.28 -3.23 10.31
CA ALA A 134 5.67 -2.78 10.46
C ALA A 134 6.25 -3.40 11.73
N GLU A 135 7.45 -3.95 11.63
CA GLU A 135 8.14 -4.62 12.74
C GLU A 135 9.17 -3.69 13.39
N SER A 136 9.20 -3.71 14.71
CA SER A 136 10.23 -3.02 15.50
C SER A 136 11.60 -3.68 15.39
N ALA A 137 12.64 -2.99 15.85
CA ALA A 137 13.89 -3.63 16.21
C ALA A 137 13.69 -4.64 17.35
N HIS A 138 14.62 -5.58 17.51
CA HIS A 138 14.65 -6.47 18.66
C HIS A 138 14.90 -5.70 19.95
N THR A 139 14.35 -6.17 21.07
CA THR A 139 14.76 -5.71 22.40
C THR A 139 16.22 -6.08 22.67
N ALA A 140 16.81 -5.46 23.69
CA ALA A 140 17.97 -6.06 24.33
C ALA A 140 17.63 -7.46 24.84
N GLN A 141 18.65 -8.29 25.07
CA GLN A 141 18.46 -9.61 25.69
C GLN A 141 17.81 -9.46 27.06
N VAL A 142 16.86 -10.32 27.34
CA VAL A 142 16.15 -10.37 28.63
C VAL A 142 16.91 -11.23 29.62
N TYR A 143 17.03 -10.75 30.82
CA TYR A 143 17.64 -11.46 31.95
C TYR A 143 16.68 -11.51 33.14
N CYS A 144 16.82 -12.51 33.99
CA CYS A 144 16.14 -12.58 35.27
C CYS A 144 16.65 -11.49 36.21
N THR A 145 15.73 -10.74 36.78
CA THR A 145 15.99 -9.73 37.84
C THR A 145 15.24 -10.11 39.12
#